data_d478cb1a5fe8ea8ae14f05698a4272d5
#
_entry.id   d478cb1a5fe8ea8ae14f05698a4272d5
#
_cell.length_a   1.000
_cell.length_b   1.000
_cell.length_c   1.000
_cell.angle_alpha   90.00
_cell.angle_beta   90.00
_cell.angle_gamma   90.00
#
_symmetry.space_group_name_H-M   'P 1'
#
loop_
_entity.id
_entity.type
_entity.pdbx_description
1 polymer ?
#
loop_
_entity_poly.entity_id
_entity_poly.type
_entity_poly.pdbx_seq_one_letter_code
_entity_poly.pdbx_strand_id
1 'polypeptide(L)'
;MWIVAVFGIGVLVLAHTAPRPFLLDKMAGDRAVWHMPRTAPPTVYLTFDDGPNPSTTPDLLDVLARERVRATFFLIDRHITPETAPIVRRMFAEGHAVALHSHSRRYMLLSADQLASTLTAAADRIEAMAGERPCRAFRPHAGWRNGEMYIALRRIDHKLIGWGWMLWDWNWFHRRTADSIVKRLSGRARAGDIMVMHDGDESAPFEDQRQTVEATARLIPILRGRGLAFGTVCQNAASTIEDDGSH
;
A
#
# COMPACT_ATOMS: atom_id res chain seq x y z
N MET A 1 -17.47 -7.87 -35.26
CA MET A 1 -18.05 -7.96 -33.91
C MET A 1 -17.06 -8.41 -32.85
N TRP A 2 -16.32 -9.50 -33.04
CA TRP A 2 -15.37 -10.05 -32.05
C TRP A 2 -14.26 -9.07 -31.63
N ILE A 3 -13.66 -8.32 -32.58
CA ILE A 3 -12.57 -7.36 -32.29
C ILE A 3 -13.06 -6.23 -31.35
N VAL A 4 -14.26 -5.73 -31.57
CA VAL A 4 -14.86 -4.68 -30.74
C VAL A 4 -15.17 -5.20 -29.33
N ALA A 5 -15.66 -6.44 -29.22
CA ALA A 5 -15.92 -7.08 -27.92
C ALA A 5 -14.61 -7.31 -27.13
N VAL A 6 -13.57 -7.83 -27.76
CA VAL A 6 -12.25 -8.04 -27.14
C VAL A 6 -11.62 -6.71 -26.71
N PHE A 7 -11.70 -5.68 -27.54
CA PHE A 7 -11.21 -4.35 -27.19
C PHE A 7 -11.98 -3.75 -26.02
N GLY A 8 -13.32 -3.86 -26.02
CA GLY A 8 -14.17 -3.40 -24.92
C GLY A 8 -13.87 -4.10 -23.59
N ILE A 9 -13.69 -5.43 -23.61
CA ILE A 9 -13.28 -6.21 -22.43
C ILE A 9 -11.89 -5.76 -21.96
N GLY A 10 -10.94 -5.56 -22.86
CA GLY A 10 -9.59 -5.08 -22.53
C GLY A 10 -9.62 -3.72 -21.84
N VAL A 11 -10.43 -2.79 -22.32
CA VAL A 11 -10.60 -1.46 -21.71
C VAL A 11 -11.24 -1.58 -20.32
N LEU A 12 -12.25 -2.42 -20.15
CA LEU A 12 -12.89 -2.65 -18.84
C LEU A 12 -11.89 -3.26 -17.85
N VAL A 13 -11.13 -4.27 -18.25
CA VAL A 13 -10.11 -4.87 -17.38
C VAL A 13 -9.07 -3.83 -16.98
N LEU A 14 -8.56 -3.05 -17.92
CA LEU A 14 -7.58 -1.99 -17.65
C LEU A 14 -8.16 -0.91 -16.72
N ALA A 15 -9.41 -0.52 -16.89
CA ALA A 15 -10.07 0.47 -16.04
C ALA A 15 -10.16 0.03 -14.57
N HIS A 16 -10.24 -1.28 -14.31
CA HIS A 16 -10.40 -1.83 -12.97
C HIS A 16 -9.10 -2.34 -12.33
N THR A 17 -8.06 -2.57 -13.11
CA THR A 17 -6.83 -3.22 -12.63
C THR A 17 -5.54 -2.43 -12.89
N ALA A 18 -5.53 -1.55 -13.89
CA ALA A 18 -4.31 -0.83 -14.22
C ALA A 18 -3.88 0.12 -13.10
N PRO A 19 -2.60 0.18 -12.75
CA PRO A 19 -2.06 1.11 -11.77
C PRO A 19 -1.88 2.52 -12.37
N ARG A 20 -2.91 3.01 -13.05
CA ARG A 20 -3.00 4.37 -13.59
C ARG A 20 -4.40 4.91 -13.37
N PRO A 21 -4.56 6.20 -13.12
CA PRO A 21 -5.87 6.81 -13.02
C PRO A 21 -6.60 6.71 -14.36
N PHE A 22 -7.65 5.91 -14.39
CA PHE A 22 -8.63 5.83 -15.45
C PHE A 22 -9.82 6.73 -15.16
N LEU A 23 -10.82 6.72 -16.03
CA LEU A 23 -12.02 7.52 -15.85
C LEU A 23 -12.70 7.29 -14.49
N LEU A 24 -12.74 6.04 -14.01
CA LEU A 24 -13.24 5.71 -12.67
C LEU A 24 -12.49 6.44 -11.56
N ASP A 25 -11.17 6.50 -11.62
CA ASP A 25 -10.36 7.18 -10.61
C ASP A 25 -10.55 8.70 -10.66
N LYS A 26 -10.72 9.25 -11.86
CA LYS A 26 -11.05 10.68 -12.04
C LYS A 26 -12.44 11.03 -11.46
N MET A 27 -13.40 10.12 -11.59
CA MET A 27 -14.72 10.27 -10.97
C MET A 27 -14.69 10.09 -9.45
N ALA A 28 -13.68 9.44 -8.90
CA ALA A 28 -13.47 9.29 -7.47
C ALA A 28 -13.01 10.59 -6.78
N GLY A 29 -12.59 11.59 -7.55
CA GLY A 29 -12.06 12.84 -7.02
C GLY A 29 -10.73 12.62 -6.29
N ASP A 30 -10.62 13.11 -5.06
CA ASP A 30 -9.44 12.98 -4.20
C ASP A 30 -9.35 11.63 -3.45
N ARG A 31 -10.30 10.71 -3.68
CA ARG A 31 -10.35 9.41 -2.98
C ARG A 31 -9.41 8.36 -3.54
N ALA A 32 -8.85 8.56 -4.74
CA ALA A 32 -7.86 7.67 -5.34
C ALA A 32 -6.51 8.37 -5.43
N VAL A 33 -5.51 7.83 -4.74
CA VAL A 33 -4.16 8.38 -4.69
C VAL A 33 -3.19 7.41 -5.36
N TRP A 34 -2.65 7.80 -6.51
CA TRP A 34 -1.67 7.02 -7.28
C TRP A 34 -0.26 7.61 -7.18
N HIS A 35 -0.17 8.82 -6.70
CA HIS A 35 1.05 9.57 -6.53
C HIS A 35 0.84 10.58 -5.41
N MET A 36 1.78 10.69 -4.51
CA MET A 36 1.74 11.67 -3.43
C MET A 36 2.17 13.06 -3.92
N PRO A 37 1.72 14.13 -3.28
CA PRO A 37 2.20 15.47 -3.58
C PRO A 37 3.72 15.56 -3.53
N ARG A 38 4.30 16.39 -4.38
CA ARG A 38 5.73 16.68 -4.31
C ARG A 38 6.02 17.55 -3.11
N THR A 39 6.94 17.11 -2.28
CA THR A 39 7.35 17.79 -1.05
C THR A 39 8.80 18.30 -1.15
N ALA A 40 9.19 19.14 -0.23
CA ALA A 40 10.57 19.48 0.05
C ALA A 40 10.92 18.94 1.45
N PRO A 41 11.87 17.99 1.58
CA PRO A 41 12.69 17.38 0.53
C PRO A 41 11.90 16.45 -0.42
N PRO A 42 12.43 16.14 -1.63
CA PRO A 42 11.82 15.18 -2.55
C PRO A 42 11.66 13.82 -1.90
N THR A 43 10.42 13.35 -1.73
CA THR A 43 10.09 12.16 -0.94
C THR A 43 9.52 11.04 -1.80
N VAL A 44 9.88 9.79 -1.51
CA VAL A 44 9.29 8.56 -2.05
C VAL A 44 8.64 7.75 -0.92
N TYR A 45 7.74 6.86 -1.26
CA TYR A 45 6.90 6.15 -0.30
C TYR A 45 7.04 4.64 -0.51
N LEU A 46 7.75 3.98 0.40
CA LEU A 46 7.84 2.52 0.42
C LEU A 46 6.58 1.96 1.05
N THR A 47 5.93 1.02 0.37
CA THR A 47 4.74 0.34 0.89
C THR A 47 4.89 -1.17 0.76
N PHE A 48 4.36 -1.89 1.75
CA PHE A 48 4.42 -3.34 1.84
C PHE A 48 3.02 -3.90 2.00
N ASP A 49 2.66 -4.88 1.17
CA ASP A 49 1.34 -5.48 1.12
C ASP A 49 1.38 -6.93 1.66
N ASP A 50 0.20 -7.45 2.03
CA ASP A 50 -0.10 -8.83 2.44
C ASP A 50 0.42 -9.25 3.82
N GLY A 51 1.12 -8.37 4.56
CA GLY A 51 1.55 -8.64 5.94
C GLY A 51 0.38 -8.70 6.95
N PRO A 52 0.69 -8.93 8.25
CA PRO A 52 2.01 -9.21 8.79
C PRO A 52 2.46 -10.66 8.55
N ASN A 53 3.72 -10.86 8.22
CA ASN A 53 4.33 -12.16 8.04
C ASN A 53 5.41 -12.41 9.11
N PRO A 54 5.23 -13.36 10.03
CA PRO A 54 6.19 -13.59 11.11
C PRO A 54 7.55 -14.09 10.63
N SER A 55 7.64 -14.63 9.40
CA SER A 55 8.90 -15.11 8.81
C SER A 55 9.71 -14.02 8.11
N THR A 56 9.12 -12.84 7.84
CA THR A 56 9.75 -11.80 7.01
C THR A 56 9.63 -10.41 7.61
N THR A 57 8.45 -10.05 8.11
CA THR A 57 8.19 -8.67 8.56
C THR A 57 9.12 -8.21 9.69
N PRO A 58 9.50 -9.04 10.69
CA PRO A 58 10.46 -8.62 11.72
C PRO A 58 11.82 -8.19 11.14
N ASP A 59 12.38 -8.96 10.21
CA ASP A 59 13.66 -8.65 9.57
C ASP A 59 13.55 -7.39 8.70
N LEU A 60 12.39 -7.18 8.06
CA LEU A 60 12.11 -5.96 7.30
C LEU A 60 12.07 -4.72 8.22
N LEU A 61 11.42 -4.82 9.38
CA LEU A 61 11.40 -3.75 10.38
C LEU A 61 12.81 -3.42 10.89
N ASP A 62 13.67 -4.44 11.10
CA ASP A 62 15.06 -4.24 11.47
C ASP A 62 15.85 -3.46 10.40
N VAL A 63 15.61 -3.76 9.12
CA VAL A 63 16.18 -2.98 8.01
C VAL A 63 15.71 -1.53 8.06
N LEU A 64 14.42 -1.30 8.18
CA LEU A 64 13.83 0.04 8.20
C LEU A 64 14.33 0.86 9.40
N ALA A 65 14.42 0.24 10.59
CA ALA A 65 14.95 0.87 11.80
C ALA A 65 16.42 1.26 11.65
N ARG A 66 17.27 0.34 11.17
CA ARG A 66 18.69 0.61 10.90
C ARG A 66 18.89 1.75 9.91
N GLU A 67 18.07 1.79 8.89
CA GLU A 67 18.10 2.85 7.87
C GLU A 67 17.35 4.12 8.30
N ARG A 68 16.67 4.14 9.45
CA ARG A 68 15.83 5.26 9.92
C ARG A 68 14.80 5.70 8.88
N VAL A 69 14.12 4.73 8.28
CA VAL A 69 13.10 4.95 7.25
C VAL A 69 11.74 4.51 7.77
N ARG A 70 10.74 5.36 7.61
CA ARG A 70 9.34 5.00 7.84
C ARG A 70 8.70 4.55 6.54
N ALA A 71 7.82 3.57 6.64
CA ALA A 71 7.11 2.96 5.52
C ALA A 71 5.62 2.79 5.84
N THR A 72 4.82 2.38 4.87
CA THR A 72 3.41 2.04 5.07
C THR A 72 3.20 0.56 4.83
N PHE A 73 2.53 -0.10 5.76
CA PHE A 73 2.15 -1.51 5.67
C PHE A 73 0.65 -1.63 5.42
N PHE A 74 0.27 -2.22 4.31
CA PHE A 74 -1.12 -2.56 3.97
C PHE A 74 -1.41 -3.98 4.42
N LEU A 75 -2.05 -4.11 5.59
CA LEU A 75 -2.20 -5.38 6.27
C LEU A 75 -3.52 -6.08 5.92
N ILE A 76 -3.44 -7.38 5.77
CA ILE A 76 -4.60 -8.27 5.75
C ILE A 76 -5.01 -8.55 7.20
N ASP A 77 -6.17 -8.07 7.61
CA ASP A 77 -6.65 -8.16 9.00
C ASP A 77 -6.72 -9.58 9.55
N ARG A 78 -7.06 -10.56 8.73
CA ARG A 78 -7.11 -11.99 9.12
C ARG A 78 -5.73 -12.59 9.42
N HIS A 79 -4.64 -11.97 8.96
CA HIS A 79 -3.27 -12.38 9.28
C HIS A 79 -2.81 -11.85 10.64
N ILE A 80 -3.63 -11.00 11.28
CA ILE A 80 -3.35 -10.48 12.62
C ILE A 80 -3.95 -11.44 13.64
N THR A 81 -3.09 -12.20 14.26
CA THR A 81 -3.36 -13.20 15.29
C THR A 81 -2.66 -12.82 16.59
N PRO A 82 -2.90 -13.50 17.72
CA PRO A 82 -2.12 -13.26 18.93
C PRO A 82 -0.59 -13.34 18.71
N GLU A 83 -0.15 -14.21 17.81
CA GLU A 83 1.27 -14.42 17.48
C GLU A 83 1.85 -13.28 16.65
N THR A 84 1.06 -12.70 15.74
CA THR A 84 1.52 -11.63 14.82
C THR A 84 1.20 -10.22 15.30
N ALA A 85 0.27 -10.06 16.24
CA ALA A 85 -0.07 -8.76 16.84
C ALA A 85 1.15 -8.00 17.42
N PRO A 86 2.16 -8.63 18.04
CA PRO A 86 3.38 -7.94 18.46
C PRO A 86 4.13 -7.27 17.31
N ILE A 87 4.10 -7.85 16.11
CA ILE A 87 4.74 -7.29 14.91
C ILE A 87 4.01 -5.99 14.52
N VAL A 88 2.69 -6.00 14.53
CA VAL A 88 1.87 -4.82 14.21
C VAL A 88 2.05 -3.71 15.25
N ARG A 89 2.12 -4.08 16.55
CA ARG A 89 2.46 -3.10 17.61
C ARG A 89 3.82 -2.47 17.39
N ARG A 90 4.81 -3.26 16.96
CA ARG A 90 6.14 -2.76 16.62
C ARG A 90 6.09 -1.77 15.45
N MET A 91 5.29 -2.05 14.40
CA MET A 91 5.11 -1.11 13.29
C MET A 91 4.66 0.27 13.78
N PHE A 92 3.63 0.32 14.64
CA PHE A 92 3.17 1.57 15.21
C PHE A 92 4.23 2.25 16.09
N ALA A 93 4.85 1.50 17.00
CA ALA A 93 5.86 2.03 17.92
C ALA A 93 7.08 2.63 17.20
N GLU A 94 7.47 2.09 16.03
CA GLU A 94 8.55 2.60 15.21
C GLU A 94 8.08 3.73 14.24
N GLY A 95 6.80 4.13 14.30
CA GLY A 95 6.23 5.23 13.53
C GLY A 95 5.96 4.90 12.07
N HIS A 96 5.83 3.63 11.73
CA HIS A 96 5.31 3.21 10.43
C HIS A 96 3.80 3.45 10.37
N ALA A 97 3.28 3.67 9.16
CA ALA A 97 1.84 3.70 8.96
C ALA A 97 1.32 2.27 8.72
N VAL A 98 0.21 1.95 9.37
CA VAL A 98 -0.56 0.72 9.11
C VAL A 98 -1.85 1.10 8.41
N ALA A 99 -2.20 0.39 7.35
CA ALA A 99 -3.36 0.62 6.51
C ALA A 99 -4.05 -0.72 6.16
N LEU A 100 -5.23 -0.65 5.53
CA LEU A 100 -6.03 -1.82 5.22
C LEU A 100 -5.69 -2.39 3.84
N HIS A 101 -5.57 -3.72 3.74
CA HIS A 101 -5.46 -4.47 2.49
C HIS A 101 -6.57 -5.50 2.36
N SER A 102 -7.15 -5.63 1.14
CA SER A 102 -8.08 -6.72 0.91
C SER A 102 -7.35 -8.01 0.54
N HIS A 103 -7.73 -9.11 1.17
CA HIS A 103 -7.14 -10.43 0.91
C HIS A 103 -7.64 -11.10 -0.37
N SER A 104 -8.53 -10.47 -1.14
CA SER A 104 -9.18 -11.12 -2.28
C SER A 104 -9.82 -10.12 -3.24
N ARG A 105 -9.82 -10.46 -4.53
CA ARG A 105 -10.57 -9.75 -5.57
C ARG A 105 -12.08 -9.79 -5.35
N ARG A 106 -12.60 -10.71 -4.52
CA ARG A 106 -14.03 -10.82 -4.19
C ARG A 106 -14.60 -9.56 -3.53
N TYR A 107 -13.76 -8.69 -2.99
CA TYR A 107 -14.19 -7.37 -2.47
C TYR A 107 -14.88 -6.51 -3.53
N MET A 108 -14.59 -6.72 -4.81
CA MET A 108 -15.32 -6.08 -5.91
C MET A 108 -16.77 -6.54 -6.07
N LEU A 109 -17.16 -7.68 -5.47
CA LEU A 109 -18.53 -8.21 -5.53
C LEU A 109 -19.41 -7.71 -4.37
N LEU A 110 -18.81 -7.00 -3.41
CA LEU A 110 -19.53 -6.45 -2.26
C LEU A 110 -20.24 -5.16 -2.66
N SER A 111 -21.44 -4.95 -2.13
CA SER A 111 -22.08 -3.63 -2.18
C SER A 111 -21.28 -2.62 -1.35
N ALA A 112 -21.54 -1.34 -1.56
CA ALA A 112 -20.87 -0.28 -0.81
C ALA A 112 -21.06 -0.42 0.71
N ASP A 113 -22.25 -0.81 1.17
CA ASP A 113 -22.54 -1.02 2.59
C ASP A 113 -21.76 -2.23 3.16
N GLN A 114 -21.76 -3.33 2.44
CA GLN A 114 -21.01 -4.53 2.84
C GLN A 114 -19.51 -4.25 2.91
N LEU A 115 -18.97 -3.55 1.91
CA LEU A 115 -17.55 -3.22 1.89
C LEU A 115 -17.18 -2.23 3.00
N ALA A 116 -17.99 -1.19 3.23
CA ALA A 116 -17.77 -0.24 4.32
C ALA A 116 -17.75 -0.96 5.68
N SER A 117 -18.73 -1.84 5.94
CA SER A 117 -18.79 -2.65 7.16
C SER A 117 -17.57 -3.59 7.28
N THR A 118 -17.16 -4.24 6.18
CA THR A 118 -16.00 -5.14 6.16
C THR A 118 -14.71 -4.40 6.51
N LEU A 119 -14.48 -3.22 5.92
CA LEU A 119 -13.29 -2.43 6.16
C LEU A 119 -13.28 -1.82 7.58
N THR A 120 -14.44 -1.41 8.10
CA THR A 120 -14.57 -0.95 9.48
C THR A 120 -14.24 -2.08 10.46
N ALA A 121 -14.81 -3.26 10.26
CA ALA A 121 -14.52 -4.42 11.10
C ALA A 121 -13.03 -4.84 11.04
N ALA A 122 -12.39 -4.72 9.87
CA ALA A 122 -10.95 -4.95 9.73
C ALA A 122 -10.13 -3.94 10.55
N ALA A 123 -10.49 -2.65 10.50
CA ALA A 123 -9.84 -1.62 11.30
C ALA A 123 -10.03 -1.85 12.81
N ASP A 124 -11.24 -2.22 13.23
CA ASP A 124 -11.57 -2.54 14.63
C ASP A 124 -10.77 -3.76 15.13
N ARG A 125 -10.59 -4.78 14.30
CA ARG A 125 -9.75 -5.94 14.60
C ARG A 125 -8.29 -5.55 14.80
N ILE A 126 -7.73 -4.72 13.91
CA ILE A 126 -6.35 -4.22 14.05
C ILE A 126 -6.19 -3.47 15.35
N GLU A 127 -7.09 -2.54 15.65
CA GLU A 127 -7.08 -1.75 16.86
C GLU A 127 -7.17 -2.63 18.13
N ALA A 128 -8.11 -3.59 18.14
CA ALA A 128 -8.29 -4.51 19.27
C ALA A 128 -7.03 -5.38 19.52
N MET A 129 -6.32 -5.81 18.46
CA MET A 129 -5.17 -6.70 18.58
C MET A 129 -3.84 -5.96 18.79
N ALA A 130 -3.70 -4.78 18.19
CA ALA A 130 -2.45 -4.02 18.20
C ALA A 130 -2.47 -2.80 19.13
N GLY A 131 -3.64 -2.36 19.59
CA GLY A 131 -3.81 -1.24 20.50
C GLY A 131 -3.86 0.13 19.81
N GLU A 132 -3.74 0.17 18.49
CA GLU A 132 -3.80 1.41 17.70
C GLU A 132 -4.56 1.18 16.41
N ARG A 133 -5.35 2.19 15.98
CA ARG A 133 -6.17 2.12 14.79
C ARG A 133 -5.34 2.39 13.53
N PRO A 134 -5.55 1.61 12.45
CA PRO A 134 -4.89 1.88 11.17
C PRO A 134 -5.34 3.23 10.58
N CYS A 135 -4.49 3.83 9.77
CA CYS A 135 -4.81 5.07 9.08
C CYS A 135 -5.91 4.86 8.02
N ARG A 136 -6.56 5.96 7.61
CA ARG A 136 -7.70 5.96 6.69
C ARG A 136 -7.28 5.73 5.22
N ALA A 137 -6.52 4.66 5.00
CA ALA A 137 -6.04 4.23 3.70
C ALA A 137 -6.39 2.77 3.45
N PHE A 138 -6.75 2.47 2.22
CA PHE A 138 -7.09 1.13 1.76
C PHE A 138 -6.43 0.85 0.42
N ARG A 139 -5.86 -0.32 0.26
CA ARG A 139 -5.36 -0.82 -1.03
C ARG A 139 -6.12 -2.09 -1.40
N PRO A 140 -6.83 -2.12 -2.56
CA PRO A 140 -7.47 -3.33 -3.02
C PRO A 140 -6.45 -4.31 -3.58
N HIS A 141 -6.68 -5.61 -3.36
CA HIS A 141 -5.86 -6.69 -3.88
C HIS A 141 -5.67 -6.55 -5.40
N ALA A 142 -4.42 -6.64 -5.86
CA ALA A 142 -4.02 -6.48 -7.25
C ALA A 142 -4.50 -5.18 -7.92
N GLY A 143 -4.92 -4.18 -7.14
CA GLY A 143 -5.44 -2.90 -7.65
C GLY A 143 -6.86 -2.96 -8.23
N TRP A 144 -7.59 -4.06 -8.03
CA TRP A 144 -8.96 -4.22 -8.55
C TRP A 144 -9.94 -3.32 -7.80
N ARG A 145 -10.64 -2.45 -8.53
CA ARG A 145 -11.53 -1.42 -7.99
C ARG A 145 -12.75 -1.20 -8.88
N ASN A 146 -13.82 -0.69 -8.28
CA ASN A 146 -15.07 -0.35 -8.97
C ASN A 146 -15.78 0.83 -8.28
N GLY A 147 -16.92 1.24 -8.83
CA GLY A 147 -17.71 2.37 -8.30
C GLY A 147 -18.22 2.15 -6.88
N GLU A 148 -18.67 0.94 -6.54
CA GLU A 148 -19.15 0.58 -5.20
C GLU A 148 -18.04 0.76 -4.14
N MET A 149 -16.80 0.42 -4.50
CA MET A 149 -15.64 0.61 -3.63
C MET A 149 -15.41 2.08 -3.29
N TYR A 150 -15.52 2.98 -4.28
CA TYR A 150 -15.39 4.42 -4.02
C TYR A 150 -16.54 4.98 -3.18
N ILE A 151 -17.76 4.46 -3.34
CA ILE A 151 -18.89 4.83 -2.49
C ILE A 151 -18.62 4.39 -1.04
N ALA A 152 -18.19 3.15 -0.85
CA ALA A 152 -17.83 2.61 0.47
C ALA A 152 -16.75 3.46 1.16
N LEU A 153 -15.65 3.74 0.44
CA LEU A 153 -14.53 4.52 0.97
C LEU A 153 -14.94 5.94 1.36
N ARG A 154 -15.84 6.58 0.60
CA ARG A 154 -16.39 7.89 1.00
C ARG A 154 -17.16 7.81 2.32
N ARG A 155 -17.98 6.76 2.52
CA ARG A 155 -18.78 6.59 3.74
C ARG A 155 -17.95 6.44 5.01
N ILE A 156 -16.80 5.78 4.91
CA ILE A 156 -15.90 5.55 6.07
C ILE A 156 -14.70 6.50 6.07
N ASP A 157 -14.71 7.53 5.22
CA ASP A 157 -13.64 8.53 5.07
C ASP A 157 -12.24 7.92 4.83
N HIS A 158 -12.17 6.93 3.95
CA HIS A 158 -10.90 6.31 3.53
C HIS A 158 -10.53 6.73 2.11
N LYS A 159 -9.23 6.67 1.81
CA LYS A 159 -8.68 6.86 0.47
C LYS A 159 -8.20 5.53 -0.10
N LEU A 160 -8.42 5.31 -1.39
CA LEU A 160 -7.79 4.24 -2.13
C LEU A 160 -6.35 4.64 -2.45
N ILE A 161 -5.39 3.82 -2.07
CA ILE A 161 -3.98 4.05 -2.35
C ILE A 161 -3.49 3.05 -3.40
N GLY A 162 -3.14 3.56 -4.57
CA GLY A 162 -2.48 2.79 -5.61
C GLY A 162 -0.95 2.89 -5.52
N TRP A 163 -0.29 2.78 -6.68
CA TRP A 163 1.17 2.86 -6.81
C TRP A 163 1.58 3.40 -8.17
N GLY A 164 2.85 3.78 -8.31
CA GLY A 164 3.39 4.29 -9.55
C GLY A 164 3.56 3.22 -10.64
N TRP A 165 3.54 3.65 -11.90
CA TRP A 165 3.70 2.73 -13.04
C TRP A 165 5.06 2.02 -13.00
N MET A 166 5.04 0.67 -13.07
CA MET A 166 6.23 -0.18 -12.96
C MET A 166 6.99 -0.06 -11.62
N LEU A 167 6.38 0.50 -10.58
CA LEU A 167 6.96 0.61 -9.25
C LEU A 167 6.44 -0.48 -8.30
N TRP A 168 6.56 -1.73 -8.76
CA TRP A 168 6.17 -2.93 -8.02
C TRP A 168 7.21 -4.03 -8.09
N ASP A 169 7.20 -4.97 -7.15
CA ASP A 169 8.17 -6.04 -7.02
C ASP A 169 7.81 -7.32 -7.77
N TRP A 170 6.55 -7.54 -8.17
CA TRP A 170 6.12 -8.78 -8.82
C TRP A 170 6.51 -8.85 -10.30
N ASN A 171 6.62 -10.09 -10.78
CA ASN A 171 6.79 -10.42 -12.19
C ASN A 171 5.98 -11.69 -12.51
N TRP A 172 5.14 -11.62 -13.50
CA TRP A 172 4.27 -12.72 -13.90
C TRP A 172 5.00 -13.93 -14.49
N PHE A 173 6.22 -13.70 -14.99
CA PHE A 173 6.95 -14.70 -15.77
C PHE A 173 8.22 -15.23 -15.08
N HIS A 174 8.71 -14.56 -14.07
CA HIS A 174 9.97 -14.88 -13.42
C HIS A 174 9.85 -14.76 -11.91
N ARG A 175 10.56 -15.64 -11.20
CA ARG A 175 10.69 -15.54 -9.74
C ARG A 175 11.27 -14.18 -9.36
N ARG A 176 10.72 -13.57 -8.34
CA ARG A 176 11.24 -12.33 -7.75
C ARG A 176 12.62 -12.59 -7.15
N THR A 177 13.58 -11.73 -7.46
CA THR A 177 14.91 -11.70 -6.83
C THR A 177 15.17 -10.29 -6.33
N ALA A 178 15.96 -10.12 -5.28
CA ALA A 178 16.36 -8.82 -4.78
C ALA A 178 16.96 -7.94 -5.88
N ASP A 179 17.82 -8.49 -6.73
CA ASP A 179 18.41 -7.77 -7.88
C ASP A 179 17.36 -7.23 -8.84
N SER A 180 16.36 -8.03 -9.19
CA SER A 180 15.30 -7.61 -10.12
C SER A 180 14.43 -6.51 -9.53
N ILE A 181 14.14 -6.58 -8.23
CA ILE A 181 13.38 -5.57 -7.49
C ILE A 181 14.18 -4.27 -7.43
N VAL A 182 15.42 -4.31 -6.96
CA VAL A 182 16.31 -3.14 -6.86
C VAL A 182 16.46 -2.45 -8.21
N LYS A 183 16.80 -3.19 -9.25
CA LYS A 183 16.98 -2.65 -10.60
C LYS A 183 15.73 -1.93 -11.10
N ARG A 184 14.55 -2.52 -10.90
CA ARG A 184 13.29 -1.95 -11.35
C ARG A 184 12.93 -0.68 -10.59
N LEU A 185 12.95 -0.74 -9.26
CA LEU A 185 12.49 0.35 -8.42
C LEU A 185 13.48 1.51 -8.40
N SER A 186 14.78 1.25 -8.25
CA SER A 186 15.79 2.31 -8.19
C SER A 186 15.88 3.13 -9.46
N GLY A 187 15.76 2.50 -10.63
CA GLY A 187 15.90 3.19 -11.91
C GLY A 187 14.73 4.11 -12.27
N ARG A 188 13.57 3.93 -11.66
CA ARG A 188 12.32 4.61 -12.04
C ARG A 188 11.81 5.61 -11.02
N ALA A 189 12.17 5.43 -9.76
CA ALA A 189 11.67 6.22 -8.63
C ALA A 189 11.89 7.72 -8.79
N ARG A 190 10.87 8.50 -8.51
CA ARG A 190 10.85 9.97 -8.48
C ARG A 190 10.11 10.47 -7.26
N ALA A 191 10.30 11.74 -6.92
CA ALA A 191 9.55 12.38 -5.82
C ALA A 191 8.04 12.24 -6.01
N GLY A 192 7.34 11.81 -4.97
CA GLY A 192 5.91 11.54 -4.92
C GLY A 192 5.52 10.10 -5.28
N ASP A 193 6.46 9.29 -5.78
CA ASP A 193 6.16 7.92 -6.17
C ASP A 193 5.88 7.01 -4.97
N ILE A 194 4.82 6.21 -5.11
CA ILE A 194 4.46 5.12 -4.21
C ILE A 194 4.97 3.82 -4.82
N MET A 195 5.81 3.10 -4.08
CA MET A 195 6.38 1.82 -4.49
C MET A 195 5.70 0.70 -3.71
N VAL A 196 5.29 -0.37 -4.40
CA VAL A 196 4.68 -1.52 -3.76
C VAL A 196 5.62 -2.72 -3.79
N MET A 197 5.83 -3.28 -2.62
CA MET A 197 6.52 -4.55 -2.37
C MET A 197 5.62 -5.42 -1.49
N HIS A 198 5.97 -6.68 -1.31
CA HIS A 198 5.19 -7.61 -0.51
C HIS A 198 6.08 -8.21 0.57
N ASP A 199 5.68 -8.06 1.82
CA ASP A 199 6.31 -8.72 2.98
C ASP A 199 5.55 -9.97 3.42
N GLY A 200 4.35 -10.19 2.84
CA GLY A 200 3.50 -11.36 3.02
C GLY A 200 3.02 -11.96 1.71
N ASP A 201 2.06 -12.87 1.83
CA ASP A 201 1.29 -13.46 0.74
C ASP A 201 -0.17 -13.65 1.18
N GLU A 202 -1.11 -13.40 0.28
CA GLU A 202 -2.55 -13.43 0.59
C GLU A 202 -3.07 -14.81 1.01
N SER A 203 -2.44 -15.87 0.51
CA SER A 203 -2.85 -17.27 0.70
C SER A 203 -1.86 -18.07 1.54
N ALA A 204 -0.61 -17.63 1.63
CA ALA A 204 0.47 -18.29 2.35
C ALA A 204 1.14 -17.29 3.33
N PRO A 205 0.51 -16.98 4.48
CA PRO A 205 0.95 -15.90 5.38
C PRO A 205 2.35 -16.12 6.00
N PHE A 206 2.93 -17.32 5.86
CA PHE A 206 4.27 -17.66 6.35
C PHE A 206 5.30 -17.83 5.22
N GLU A 207 4.92 -17.52 3.96
CA GLU A 207 5.83 -17.66 2.83
C GLU A 207 7.04 -16.72 2.99
N ASP A 208 8.24 -17.26 2.77
CA ASP A 208 9.49 -16.51 2.87
C ASP A 208 9.56 -15.43 1.78
N GLN A 209 9.55 -14.17 2.17
CA GLN A 209 9.72 -12.99 1.32
C GLN A 209 11.09 -12.32 1.55
N ARG A 210 12.12 -13.10 1.90
CA ARG A 210 13.48 -12.61 2.21
C ARG A 210 14.07 -11.75 1.10
N GLN A 211 13.73 -12.01 -0.16
CA GLN A 211 14.12 -11.17 -1.30
C GLN A 211 13.62 -9.72 -1.17
N THR A 212 12.47 -9.49 -0.52
CA THR A 212 11.95 -8.13 -0.24
C THR A 212 12.78 -7.43 0.83
N VAL A 213 13.18 -8.15 1.88
CA VAL A 213 14.06 -7.62 2.94
C VAL A 213 15.40 -7.19 2.34
N GLU A 214 16.04 -8.09 1.58
CA GLU A 214 17.31 -7.81 0.91
C GLU A 214 17.21 -6.65 -0.09
N ALA A 215 16.15 -6.65 -0.91
CA ALA A 215 15.91 -5.56 -1.85
C ALA A 215 15.73 -4.21 -1.14
N THR A 216 14.98 -4.18 -0.04
CA THR A 216 14.75 -2.96 0.75
C THR A 216 16.04 -2.42 1.33
N ALA A 217 16.87 -3.29 1.92
CA ALA A 217 18.19 -2.92 2.48
C ALA A 217 19.11 -2.26 1.44
N ARG A 218 19.03 -2.71 0.20
CA ARG A 218 19.86 -2.19 -0.91
C ARG A 218 19.21 -0.97 -1.58
N LEU A 219 17.90 -0.92 -1.67
CA LEU A 219 17.15 0.15 -2.35
C LEU A 219 17.25 1.47 -1.60
N ILE A 220 17.14 1.46 -0.27
CA ILE A 220 17.15 2.66 0.56
C ILE A 220 18.42 3.52 0.34
N PRO A 221 19.66 2.99 0.48
CA PRO A 221 20.84 3.80 0.26
C PRO A 221 20.97 4.31 -1.19
N ILE A 222 20.51 3.54 -2.18
CA ILE A 222 20.51 3.99 -3.59
C ILE A 222 19.59 5.19 -3.76
N LEU A 223 18.36 5.14 -3.24
CA LEU A 223 17.40 6.24 -3.38
C LEU A 223 17.83 7.46 -2.58
N ARG A 224 18.39 7.26 -1.38
CA ARG A 224 18.95 8.33 -0.55
C ARG A 224 20.14 9.02 -1.26
N GLY A 225 21.02 8.26 -1.92
CA GLY A 225 22.11 8.78 -2.73
C GLY A 225 21.65 9.62 -3.94
N ARG A 226 20.39 9.45 -4.36
CA ARG A 226 19.72 10.28 -5.38
C ARG A 226 19.01 11.51 -4.79
N GLY A 227 19.18 11.79 -3.51
CA GLY A 227 18.54 12.92 -2.82
C GLY A 227 17.08 12.72 -2.46
N LEU A 228 16.60 11.46 -2.43
CA LEU A 228 15.22 11.15 -2.09
C LEU A 228 15.08 10.84 -0.59
N ALA A 229 14.15 11.51 0.06
CA ALA A 229 13.69 11.20 1.41
C ALA A 229 12.59 10.12 1.37
N PHE A 230 12.21 9.61 2.54
CA PHE A 230 11.19 8.57 2.70
C PHE A 230 10.07 9.05 3.60
N GLY A 231 8.82 8.70 3.25
CA GLY A 231 7.63 9.05 4.01
C GLY A 231 6.61 7.94 4.04
N THR A 232 5.51 8.16 4.78
CA THR A 232 4.34 7.29 4.79
C THR A 232 3.19 7.92 4.01
N VAL A 233 2.32 7.12 3.40
CA VAL A 233 1.18 7.64 2.62
C VAL A 233 0.08 8.26 3.49
N CYS A 234 0.18 8.12 4.82
CA CYS A 234 -0.81 8.59 5.78
C CYS A 234 -0.44 9.92 6.47
N GLN A 235 0.76 10.43 6.29
CA GLN A 235 1.23 11.64 7.01
C GLN A 235 0.60 12.97 6.57
N ASN A 236 -0.11 13.01 5.45
CA ASN A 236 -0.69 14.26 4.93
C ASN A 236 -2.05 14.63 5.53
N ALA A 237 -2.56 13.90 6.53
CA ALA A 237 -3.81 14.25 7.20
C ALA A 237 -3.62 15.12 8.47
N ALA A 238 -2.39 15.22 8.99
CA ALA A 238 -2.10 15.93 10.24
C ALA A 238 -1.43 17.30 10.05
N SER A 239 -0.95 17.66 8.87
CA SER A 239 -0.18 18.90 8.65
C SER A 239 -0.98 20.12 8.16
N THR A 240 -2.31 20.07 8.21
CA THR A 240 -3.17 21.20 7.82
C THR A 240 -3.87 21.90 8.98
N ILE A 241 -3.48 21.64 10.23
CA ILE A 241 -4.16 22.25 11.41
C ILE A 241 -3.21 23.13 12.26
N GLU A 242 -1.99 23.40 11.84
CA GLU A 242 -1.14 24.38 12.55
C GLU A 242 -0.59 25.42 11.58
N ASP A 243 -1.47 26.28 11.06
CA ASP A 243 -1.12 27.65 10.67
C ASP A 243 -2.38 28.49 10.43
N ASP A 244 -3.12 28.76 11.52
CA ASP A 244 -4.02 29.91 11.57
C ASP A 244 -4.01 30.48 12.97
N GLY A 245 -3.37 31.61 13.09
CA GLY A 245 -3.64 32.51 14.17
C GLY A 245 -2.49 32.94 15.04
N SER A 246 -1.69 33.84 14.55
CA SER A 246 -1.34 35.03 15.35
C SER A 246 -0.54 36.03 14.49
N HIS A 247 -1.22 37.01 13.93
CA HIS A 247 -0.81 38.43 14.04
C HIS A 247 -1.95 39.31 13.58
#